data_bc8b0e0358d87b8d5c4a8a56447efd9e
#
_entry.id   bc8b0e0358d87b8d5c4a8a56447efd9e
#
_cell.length_a   1.000
_cell.length_b   1.000
_cell.length_c   1.000
_cell.angle_alpha   90.00
_cell.angle_beta   90.00
_cell.angle_gamma   90.00
#
_symmetry.space_group_name_H-M   'P 1'
#
loop_
_entity.id
_entity.type
_entity.pdbx_description
1 polymer ?
#
loop_
_entity_poly.entity_id
_entity_poly.type
_entity_poly.pdbx_seq_one_letter_code
_entity_poly.pdbx_strand_id
1 'polypeptide(L)'
;MAERLAGQLDARVLVVDKRPHIAGNAYDPVTAEGLRYHQYGPHIFHTNSSAVADYLSAFTAWRPYEHRVLARLGERLVPIPINRATINALYATNLDEAGAAQFLAARAERRAHIRTSEDLILSRVGRELYETFFRGYTRKQWGLDPSELDASVCGRIPTRTGDDDRYFTDAFQAIPAGGFTAMIAAMLAHPNIEVELGCDFATIADRVQFNHLIYTGPIDEYFGWKFGPLPYRSLRIEFEIRDVAWAQPVGCINEPSFDVPFTRSTEYKHLTGQSHPRTILSREYPTADGEPYYPIPRPDNRELYRKYAVLAAAQRAVTFVGRLAEYRYYNMDQVVASALSRFEGLARGRAVA
;
A
#
# COMPACT_ATOMS: atom_id res chain seq x y z
N MET A 1 -16.28 -0.72 -7.65
CA MET A 1 -17.42 0.19 -7.97
C MET A 1 -17.99 -0.09 -9.37
N ALA A 2 -17.22 0.06 -10.46
CA ALA A 2 -17.72 -0.12 -11.83
C ALA A 2 -18.42 -1.47 -12.05
N GLU A 3 -17.76 -2.57 -11.67
CA GLU A 3 -18.31 -3.92 -11.75
C GLU A 3 -19.66 -4.04 -11.00
N ARG A 4 -19.76 -3.54 -9.78
CA ARG A 4 -20.99 -3.58 -8.98
C ARG A 4 -22.11 -2.72 -9.57
N LEU A 5 -21.77 -1.53 -10.07
CA LEU A 5 -22.76 -0.64 -10.72
C LEU A 5 -23.31 -1.27 -11.99
N ALA A 6 -22.44 -1.84 -12.83
CA ALA A 6 -22.85 -2.51 -14.05
C ALA A 6 -23.60 -3.82 -13.78
N GLY A 7 -23.04 -4.71 -12.95
CA GLY A 7 -23.57 -6.05 -12.73
C GLY A 7 -24.81 -6.11 -11.83
N GLN A 8 -24.97 -5.19 -10.89
CA GLN A 8 -26.13 -5.22 -9.96
C GLN A 8 -27.18 -4.15 -10.20
N LEU A 9 -26.82 -3.02 -10.80
CA LEU A 9 -27.74 -1.92 -11.06
C LEU A 9 -27.99 -1.69 -12.57
N ASP A 10 -27.43 -2.55 -13.42
CA ASP A 10 -27.48 -2.44 -14.88
C ASP A 10 -27.06 -1.04 -15.40
N ALA A 11 -26.18 -0.38 -14.66
CA ALA A 11 -25.72 0.96 -14.99
C ALA A 11 -24.67 0.91 -16.10
N ARG A 12 -24.77 1.83 -17.07
CA ARG A 12 -23.68 2.08 -18.03
C ARG A 12 -22.58 2.86 -17.30
N VAL A 13 -21.35 2.38 -17.36
CA VAL A 13 -20.21 2.93 -16.63
C VAL A 13 -19.09 3.24 -17.62
N LEU A 14 -18.62 4.48 -17.62
CA LEU A 14 -17.35 4.86 -18.24
C LEU A 14 -16.27 4.95 -17.16
N VAL A 15 -15.21 4.15 -17.29
CA VAL A 15 -14.02 4.21 -16.45
C VAL A 15 -12.94 4.97 -17.19
N VAL A 16 -12.41 6.02 -16.56
CA VAL A 16 -11.39 6.89 -17.13
C VAL A 16 -10.13 6.83 -16.29
N ASP A 17 -8.96 6.69 -16.92
CA ASP A 17 -7.67 6.81 -16.25
C ASP A 17 -6.70 7.61 -17.12
N LYS A 18 -5.97 8.55 -16.50
CA LYS A 18 -4.92 9.33 -17.17
C LYS A 18 -3.74 8.48 -17.65
N ARG A 19 -3.54 7.31 -17.07
CA ARG A 19 -2.50 6.35 -17.45
C ARG A 19 -2.92 5.52 -18.66
N PRO A 20 -1.96 5.02 -19.45
CA PRO A 20 -2.25 4.20 -20.64
C PRO A 20 -2.54 2.73 -20.29
N HIS A 21 -2.89 2.43 -19.06
CA HIS A 21 -3.15 1.06 -18.58
C HIS A 21 -4.21 1.05 -17.48
N ILE A 22 -4.89 -0.07 -17.31
CA ILE A 22 -5.79 -0.35 -16.20
C ILE A 22 -5.02 -0.72 -14.92
N ALA A 23 -5.73 -1.02 -13.85
CA ALA A 23 -5.24 -1.47 -12.54
C ALA A 23 -4.55 -0.41 -11.67
N GLY A 24 -4.43 0.85 -12.13
CA GLY A 24 -3.86 1.92 -11.33
C GLY A 24 -2.48 1.56 -10.77
N ASN A 25 -2.26 1.74 -9.46
CA ASN A 25 -0.99 1.39 -8.82
C ASN A 25 -0.73 -0.13 -8.72
N ALA A 26 -1.74 -0.97 -8.91
CA ALA A 26 -1.57 -2.42 -8.92
C ALA A 26 -1.17 -2.99 -10.29
N TYR A 27 -0.91 -2.12 -11.28
CA TYR A 27 -0.47 -2.52 -12.62
C TYR A 27 0.83 -3.33 -12.56
N ASP A 28 0.79 -4.55 -13.12
CA ASP A 28 1.88 -5.51 -13.10
C ASP A 28 2.20 -6.05 -14.50
N PRO A 29 2.88 -5.24 -15.33
CA PRO A 29 3.23 -5.61 -16.70
C PRO A 29 4.26 -6.74 -16.75
N VAL A 30 4.45 -7.26 -17.97
CA VAL A 30 5.47 -8.25 -18.30
C VAL A 30 6.50 -7.60 -19.20
N THR A 31 7.78 -7.76 -18.89
CA THR A 31 8.86 -7.27 -19.77
C THR A 31 8.92 -8.05 -21.08
N ALA A 32 9.67 -7.56 -22.05
CA ALA A 32 9.91 -8.27 -23.32
C ALA A 32 10.53 -9.66 -23.12
N GLU A 33 11.27 -9.85 -22.01
CA GLU A 33 11.88 -11.13 -21.64
C GLU A 33 10.92 -12.08 -20.91
N GLY A 34 9.69 -11.65 -20.63
CA GLY A 34 8.68 -12.47 -19.96
C GLY A 34 8.64 -12.35 -18.44
N LEU A 35 9.36 -11.39 -17.84
CA LEU A 35 9.37 -11.16 -16.39
C LEU A 35 8.23 -10.23 -15.99
N ARG A 36 7.33 -10.70 -15.12
CA ARG A 36 6.28 -9.86 -14.50
C ARG A 36 6.86 -9.10 -13.33
N TYR A 37 6.50 -7.82 -13.23
CA TYR A 37 6.88 -6.95 -12.11
C TYR A 37 5.75 -5.99 -11.77
N HIS A 38 5.82 -5.32 -10.62
CA HIS A 38 4.83 -4.30 -10.25
C HIS A 38 5.41 -2.91 -10.52
N GLN A 39 4.79 -2.20 -11.46
CA GLN A 39 5.30 -0.91 -11.95
C GLN A 39 5.40 0.16 -10.85
N TYR A 40 4.52 0.11 -9.86
CA TYR A 40 4.38 1.14 -8.82
C TYR A 40 4.73 0.61 -7.42
N GLY A 41 5.69 -0.31 -7.35
CA GLY A 41 6.13 -0.96 -6.11
C GLY A 41 5.35 -2.24 -5.78
N PRO A 42 5.85 -3.06 -4.86
CA PRO A 42 5.26 -4.37 -4.56
C PRO A 42 3.86 -4.25 -3.99
N HIS A 43 2.94 -4.98 -4.56
CA HIS A 43 1.57 -5.15 -4.08
C HIS A 43 1.37 -6.61 -3.67
N ILE A 44 0.92 -6.82 -2.44
CA ILE A 44 0.56 -8.11 -1.87
C ILE A 44 -0.86 -7.98 -1.32
N PHE A 45 -1.75 -8.88 -1.72
CA PHE A 45 -3.10 -8.87 -1.16
C PHE A 45 -3.12 -9.65 0.15
N HIS A 46 -3.61 -9.02 1.20
CA HIS A 46 -3.79 -9.62 2.51
C HIS A 46 -5.04 -9.05 3.18
N THR A 47 -5.78 -9.87 3.88
CA THR A 47 -7.01 -9.45 4.58
C THR A 47 -7.45 -10.46 5.63
N ASN A 48 -8.18 -9.96 6.64
CA ASN A 48 -8.98 -10.76 7.56
C ASN A 48 -10.48 -10.74 7.21
N SER A 49 -10.87 -10.02 6.14
CA SER A 49 -12.26 -9.96 5.67
C SER A 49 -12.54 -11.05 4.65
N SER A 50 -13.28 -12.10 5.05
CA SER A 50 -13.75 -13.12 4.11
C SER A 50 -14.58 -12.50 2.98
N ALA A 51 -15.44 -11.54 3.28
CA ALA A 51 -16.30 -10.87 2.28
C ALA A 51 -15.47 -10.19 1.17
N VAL A 52 -14.33 -9.57 1.51
CA VAL A 52 -13.44 -8.96 0.52
C VAL A 52 -12.68 -10.03 -0.26
N ALA A 53 -12.18 -11.07 0.42
CA ALA A 53 -11.50 -12.19 -0.24
C ALA A 53 -12.42 -12.93 -1.21
N ASP A 54 -13.65 -13.27 -0.78
CA ASP A 54 -14.66 -13.96 -1.58
C ASP A 54 -15.06 -13.12 -2.81
N TYR A 55 -15.27 -11.82 -2.62
CA TYR A 55 -15.58 -10.91 -3.73
C TYR A 55 -14.50 -10.91 -4.80
N LEU A 56 -13.24 -10.78 -4.43
CA LEU A 56 -12.14 -10.75 -5.39
C LEU A 56 -11.87 -12.13 -6.01
N SER A 57 -12.14 -13.21 -5.28
CA SER A 57 -12.00 -14.59 -5.76
C SER A 57 -12.91 -14.94 -6.94
N ALA A 58 -13.96 -14.16 -7.17
CA ALA A 58 -14.78 -14.29 -8.38
C ALA A 58 -14.05 -13.89 -9.68
N PHE A 59 -12.93 -13.15 -9.57
CA PHE A 59 -12.21 -12.58 -10.73
C PHE A 59 -10.80 -13.12 -10.91
N THR A 60 -10.31 -13.96 -10.00
CA THR A 60 -8.98 -14.54 -10.09
C THR A 60 -8.86 -15.83 -9.28
N ALA A 61 -7.97 -16.72 -9.70
CA ALA A 61 -7.41 -17.71 -8.83
C ALA A 61 -6.27 -17.09 -8.00
N TRP A 62 -6.01 -17.62 -6.82
CA TRP A 62 -5.00 -17.11 -5.92
C TRP A 62 -3.81 -18.04 -5.81
N ARG A 63 -2.61 -17.47 -5.80
CA ARG A 63 -1.39 -18.13 -5.38
C ARG A 63 -1.12 -17.72 -3.93
N PRO A 64 -1.14 -18.66 -2.96
CA PRO A 64 -0.77 -18.36 -1.59
C PRO A 64 0.64 -17.75 -1.53
N TYR A 65 0.79 -16.66 -0.79
CA TYR A 65 2.07 -15.98 -0.62
C TYR A 65 2.11 -15.25 0.72
N GLU A 66 2.96 -15.73 1.61
CA GLU A 66 3.28 -15.05 2.86
C GLU A 66 4.48 -14.14 2.66
N HIS A 67 4.28 -12.86 2.82
CA HIS A 67 5.34 -11.87 2.62
C HIS A 67 6.35 -11.89 3.75
N ARG A 68 7.62 -12.06 3.39
CA ARG A 68 8.76 -11.97 4.30
C ARG A 68 9.68 -10.86 3.83
N VAL A 69 10.19 -10.09 4.80
CA VAL A 69 11.06 -8.95 4.57
C VAL A 69 12.31 -9.10 5.43
N LEU A 70 13.46 -8.79 4.89
CA LEU A 70 14.69 -8.67 5.63
C LEU A 70 15.11 -7.20 5.71
N ALA A 71 15.80 -6.82 6.77
CA ALA A 71 16.48 -5.54 6.87
C ALA A 71 17.99 -5.76 6.71
N ARG A 72 18.65 -4.91 5.92
CA ARG A 72 20.10 -4.92 5.75
C ARG A 72 20.75 -4.03 6.80
N LEU A 73 21.65 -4.62 7.59
CA LEU A 73 22.44 -3.93 8.60
C LEU A 73 23.93 -4.23 8.37
N GLY A 74 24.59 -3.36 7.60
CA GLY A 74 25.91 -3.66 7.04
C GLY A 74 25.87 -4.89 6.12
N GLU A 75 26.67 -5.89 6.41
CA GLU A 75 26.73 -7.14 5.65
C GLU A 75 25.62 -8.15 6.07
N ARG A 76 24.91 -7.90 7.17
CA ARG A 76 23.93 -8.83 7.71
C ARG A 76 22.53 -8.55 7.19
N LEU A 77 21.79 -9.62 6.93
CA LEU A 77 20.35 -9.59 6.67
C LEU A 77 19.63 -10.21 7.87
N VAL A 78 18.68 -9.48 8.45
CA VAL A 78 17.90 -9.92 9.61
C VAL A 78 16.41 -9.76 9.35
N PRO A 79 15.54 -10.63 9.90
CA PRO A 79 14.10 -10.52 9.69
C PRO A 79 13.52 -9.19 10.19
N ILE A 80 12.55 -8.66 9.46
CA ILE A 80 11.64 -7.61 9.89
C ILE A 80 10.21 -8.01 9.49
N PRO A 81 9.22 -7.93 10.37
CA PRO A 81 9.16 -7.30 11.71
C PRO A 81 10.16 -7.88 12.73
N ILE A 82 10.58 -7.04 13.68
CA ILE A 82 11.45 -7.49 14.78
C ILE A 82 10.77 -8.66 15.49
N ASN A 83 11.49 -9.78 15.58
CA ASN A 83 11.07 -11.01 16.23
C ASN A 83 12.24 -11.64 16.99
N ARG A 84 12.06 -12.82 17.58
CA ARG A 84 13.10 -13.54 18.32
C ARG A 84 14.35 -13.80 17.46
N ALA A 85 14.16 -14.20 16.20
CA ALA A 85 15.30 -14.46 15.30
C ALA A 85 16.08 -13.16 15.00
N THR A 86 15.40 -12.02 14.86
CA THR A 86 16.04 -10.71 14.72
C THR A 86 16.92 -10.38 15.92
N ILE A 87 16.38 -10.54 17.14
CA ILE A 87 17.09 -10.26 18.39
C ILE A 87 18.31 -11.18 18.52
N ASN A 88 18.11 -12.48 18.34
CA ASN A 88 19.19 -13.46 18.46
C ASN A 88 20.32 -13.23 17.45
N ALA A 89 19.96 -12.89 16.19
CA ALA A 89 20.95 -12.59 15.16
C ALA A 89 21.72 -11.29 15.43
N LEU A 90 21.06 -10.26 15.99
CA LEU A 90 21.70 -8.97 16.27
C LEU A 90 22.66 -9.04 17.45
N TYR A 91 22.25 -9.67 18.52
CA TYR A 91 22.96 -9.66 19.80
C TYR A 91 23.75 -10.95 20.07
N ALA A 92 23.85 -11.84 19.09
CA ALA A 92 24.52 -13.14 19.21
C ALA A 92 24.04 -13.94 20.44
N THR A 93 22.72 -13.96 20.65
CA THR A 93 22.06 -14.65 21.77
C THR A 93 21.26 -15.85 21.26
N ASN A 94 20.79 -16.69 22.19
CA ASN A 94 19.91 -17.82 21.90
C ASN A 94 18.70 -17.77 22.85
N LEU A 95 17.99 -16.63 22.85
CA LEU A 95 16.81 -16.44 23.67
C LEU A 95 15.65 -17.30 23.16
N ASP A 96 14.88 -17.83 24.07
CA ASP A 96 13.54 -18.33 23.82
C ASP A 96 12.51 -17.18 23.76
N GLU A 97 11.25 -17.51 23.61
CA GLU A 97 10.19 -16.51 23.50
C GLU A 97 10.06 -15.65 24.76
N ALA A 98 10.17 -16.26 25.94
CA ALA A 98 10.13 -15.56 27.23
C ALA A 98 11.34 -14.64 27.40
N GLY A 99 12.53 -15.12 27.02
CA GLY A 99 13.77 -14.33 27.02
C GLY A 99 13.69 -13.14 26.05
N ALA A 100 13.14 -13.34 24.87
CA ALA A 100 12.92 -12.25 23.91
C ALA A 100 11.93 -11.21 24.44
N ALA A 101 10.86 -11.64 25.11
CA ALA A 101 9.91 -10.73 25.76
C ALA A 101 10.59 -9.90 26.86
N GLN A 102 11.39 -10.53 27.72
CA GLN A 102 12.15 -9.85 28.77
C GLN A 102 13.19 -8.88 28.19
N PHE A 103 13.87 -9.30 27.13
CA PHE A 103 14.84 -8.47 26.40
C PHE A 103 14.23 -7.17 25.90
N LEU A 104 13.07 -7.26 25.24
CA LEU A 104 12.34 -6.09 24.73
C LEU A 104 11.80 -5.23 25.89
N ALA A 105 11.21 -5.85 26.92
CA ALA A 105 10.68 -5.13 28.07
C ALA A 105 11.74 -4.34 28.84
N ALA A 106 12.97 -4.88 28.95
CA ALA A 106 14.09 -4.21 29.62
C ALA A 106 14.60 -2.99 28.83
N ARG A 107 14.39 -2.92 27.52
CA ARG A 107 14.82 -1.82 26.64
C ARG A 107 13.72 -0.81 26.35
N ALA A 108 12.47 -1.21 26.48
CA ALA A 108 11.31 -0.37 26.24
C ALA A 108 11.36 0.91 27.10
N GLU A 109 11.17 2.07 26.45
CA GLU A 109 11.09 3.34 27.13
C GLU A 109 9.63 3.63 27.55
N ARG A 110 9.38 3.86 28.84
CA ARG A 110 8.05 4.25 29.30
C ARG A 110 7.64 5.60 28.71
N ARG A 111 6.44 5.65 28.12
CA ARG A 111 5.83 6.87 27.55
C ARG A 111 4.50 7.12 28.24
N ALA A 112 4.30 8.33 28.76
CA ALA A 112 3.03 8.73 29.37
C ALA A 112 1.88 8.74 28.34
N HIS A 113 2.21 9.10 27.10
CA HIS A 113 1.27 9.16 25.98
C HIS A 113 1.96 8.66 24.70
N ILE A 114 1.23 7.90 23.90
CA ILE A 114 1.65 7.45 22.57
C ILE A 114 0.95 8.31 21.54
N ARG A 115 1.64 9.28 20.98
CA ARG A 115 1.11 10.21 19.96
C ARG A 115 1.80 10.05 18.61
N THR A 116 3.09 9.78 18.64
CA THR A 116 3.94 9.72 17.45
C THR A 116 4.44 8.30 17.18
N SER A 117 4.94 8.10 15.97
CA SER A 117 5.61 6.85 15.60
C SER A 117 6.85 6.58 16.45
N GLU A 118 7.60 7.64 16.82
CA GLU A 118 8.71 7.52 17.75
C GLU A 118 8.25 7.00 19.12
N ASP A 119 7.24 7.63 19.74
CA ASP A 119 6.70 7.20 21.04
C ASP A 119 6.34 5.73 21.03
N LEU A 120 5.63 5.32 19.96
CA LEU A 120 5.16 3.94 19.82
C LEU A 120 6.31 2.94 19.76
N ILE A 121 7.30 3.20 18.92
CA ILE A 121 8.40 2.25 18.71
C ILE A 121 9.33 2.22 19.92
N LEU A 122 9.66 3.37 20.50
CA LEU A 122 10.45 3.43 21.73
C LEU A 122 9.78 2.67 22.89
N SER A 123 8.45 2.76 23.00
CA SER A 123 7.70 2.02 24.01
C SER A 123 7.66 0.51 23.79
N ARG A 124 7.99 0.02 22.60
CA ARG A 124 7.97 -1.40 22.25
C ARG A 124 9.37 -2.05 22.27
N VAL A 125 10.35 -1.35 21.69
CA VAL A 125 11.66 -1.96 21.40
C VAL A 125 12.85 -1.17 21.96
N GLY A 126 12.64 0.05 22.46
CA GLY A 126 13.68 0.94 22.99
C GLY A 126 14.51 1.65 21.91
N ARG A 127 15.44 2.48 22.38
CA ARG A 127 16.21 3.44 21.57
C ARG A 127 17.07 2.76 20.50
N GLU A 128 17.84 1.77 20.88
CA GLU A 128 18.79 1.14 19.97
C GLU A 128 18.10 0.49 18.76
N LEU A 129 17.05 -0.30 18.97
CA LEU A 129 16.30 -0.93 17.87
C LEU A 129 15.49 0.09 17.05
N TYR A 130 15.00 1.15 17.70
CA TYR A 130 14.37 2.27 17.00
C TYR A 130 15.34 2.96 16.03
N GLU A 131 16.54 3.32 16.48
CA GLU A 131 17.55 3.95 15.62
C GLU A 131 18.02 3.00 14.50
N THR A 132 18.16 1.71 14.82
CA THR A 132 18.65 0.71 13.87
C THR A 132 17.65 0.43 12.73
N PHE A 133 16.36 0.27 13.03
CA PHE A 133 15.39 -0.23 12.06
C PHE A 133 14.41 0.82 11.53
N PHE A 134 14.02 1.78 12.38
CA PHE A 134 12.85 2.61 12.10
C PHE A 134 13.19 4.04 11.71
N ARG A 135 14.07 4.71 12.45
CA ARG A 135 14.30 6.15 12.27
C ARG A 135 14.79 6.46 10.86
N GLY A 136 15.87 5.81 10.43
CA GLY A 136 16.47 6.06 9.12
C GLY A 136 15.52 5.72 7.97
N TYR A 137 14.90 4.55 8.04
CA TYR A 137 13.91 4.12 7.06
C TYR A 137 12.73 5.11 6.96
N THR A 138 12.15 5.47 8.11
CA THR A 138 10.98 6.35 8.18
C THR A 138 11.29 7.75 7.66
N ARG A 139 12.44 8.31 8.01
CA ARG A 139 12.88 9.62 7.49
C ARG A 139 13.05 9.61 5.98
N LYS A 140 13.63 8.56 5.40
CA LYS A 140 13.72 8.41 3.93
C LYS A 140 12.33 8.32 3.32
N GLN A 141 11.49 7.43 3.84
CA GLN A 141 10.16 7.18 3.28
C GLN A 141 9.25 8.41 3.34
N TRP A 142 9.23 9.11 4.47
CA TRP A 142 8.27 10.17 4.71
C TRP A 142 8.84 11.59 4.57
N GLY A 143 10.16 11.75 4.53
CA GLY A 143 10.83 13.05 4.56
C GLY A 143 10.68 13.77 5.91
N LEU A 144 10.23 13.07 6.94
CA LEU A 144 9.92 13.59 8.28
C LEU A 144 10.51 12.65 9.35
N ASP A 145 10.85 13.19 10.50
CA ASP A 145 11.24 12.37 11.64
C ASP A 145 10.04 11.60 12.20
N PRO A 146 10.21 10.35 12.71
CA PRO A 146 9.11 9.61 13.32
C PRO A 146 8.38 10.35 14.45
N SER A 147 9.02 11.31 15.11
CA SER A 147 8.42 12.20 16.12
C SER A 147 7.38 13.19 15.54
N GLU A 148 7.39 13.40 14.22
CA GLU A 148 6.46 14.29 13.52
C GLU A 148 5.28 13.52 12.86
N LEU A 149 5.33 12.20 12.88
CA LEU A 149 4.35 11.33 12.23
C LEU A 149 3.42 10.68 13.26
N ASP A 150 2.18 10.48 12.85
CA ASP A 150 1.19 9.74 13.64
C ASP A 150 1.69 8.33 14.01
N ALA A 151 1.34 7.87 15.21
CA ALA A 151 1.74 6.54 15.70
C ALA A 151 1.34 5.40 14.77
N SER A 152 0.27 5.56 13.99
CA SER A 152 -0.23 4.57 13.03
C SER A 152 0.75 4.27 11.89
N VAL A 153 1.69 5.16 11.58
CA VAL A 153 2.67 4.95 10.49
C VAL A 153 3.56 3.75 10.79
N CYS A 154 4.26 3.76 11.93
CA CYS A 154 5.09 2.63 12.37
C CYS A 154 4.28 1.53 13.06
N GLY A 155 3.08 1.86 13.56
CA GLY A 155 2.17 0.91 14.22
C GLY A 155 1.69 -0.25 13.33
N ARG A 156 1.81 -0.13 12.03
CA ARG A 156 1.49 -1.17 11.04
C ARG A 156 2.47 -2.35 11.08
N ILE A 157 3.67 -2.13 11.59
CA ILE A 157 4.71 -3.15 11.70
C ILE A 157 4.63 -3.74 13.11
N PRO A 158 4.28 -5.02 13.28
CA PRO A 158 4.22 -5.65 14.59
C PRO A 158 5.63 -5.82 15.19
N THR A 159 5.69 -6.01 16.49
CA THR A 159 6.88 -6.51 17.20
C THR A 159 6.49 -7.83 17.84
N ARG A 160 7.31 -8.87 17.67
CA ARG A 160 7.00 -10.22 18.10
C ARG A 160 8.09 -10.77 19.01
N THR A 161 7.72 -11.73 19.83
CA THR A 161 8.63 -12.46 20.74
C THR A 161 8.88 -13.90 20.28
N GLY A 162 8.03 -14.43 19.40
CA GLY A 162 8.18 -15.73 18.76
C GLY A 162 9.00 -15.67 17.46
N ASP A 163 8.93 -16.75 16.67
CA ASP A 163 9.68 -16.92 15.41
C ASP A 163 8.90 -16.52 14.16
N ASP A 164 7.66 -16.06 14.29
CA ASP A 164 6.87 -15.66 13.12
C ASP A 164 7.52 -14.46 12.40
N ASP A 165 8.09 -14.72 11.23
CA ASP A 165 8.80 -13.77 10.38
C ASP A 165 7.94 -13.17 9.27
N ARG A 166 6.65 -13.55 9.20
CA ARG A 166 5.71 -13.00 8.22
C ARG A 166 5.51 -11.51 8.44
N TYR A 167 5.52 -10.76 7.37
CA TYR A 167 5.33 -9.31 7.45
C TYR A 167 3.90 -8.93 7.87
N PHE A 168 2.91 -9.68 7.38
CA PHE A 168 1.49 -9.53 7.74
C PHE A 168 1.04 -10.63 8.70
N THR A 169 -0.03 -10.35 9.43
CA THR A 169 -0.68 -11.31 10.35
C THR A 169 -2.04 -11.79 9.86
N ASP A 170 -2.48 -11.28 8.72
CA ASP A 170 -3.79 -11.58 8.16
C ASP A 170 -3.92 -13.07 7.77
N ALA A 171 -5.11 -13.61 7.97
CA ALA A 171 -5.39 -15.01 7.69
C ALA A 171 -5.33 -15.35 6.20
N PHE A 172 -5.72 -14.40 5.34
CA PHE A 172 -5.63 -14.54 3.88
C PHE A 172 -4.48 -13.68 3.35
N GLN A 173 -3.49 -14.31 2.71
CA GLN A 173 -2.36 -13.64 2.09
C GLN A 173 -2.06 -14.32 0.76
N ALA A 174 -2.14 -13.58 -0.35
CA ALA A 174 -1.98 -14.17 -1.67
C ALA A 174 -1.65 -13.12 -2.75
N ILE A 175 -1.24 -13.62 -3.90
CA ILE A 175 -1.08 -12.86 -5.15
C ILE A 175 -2.04 -13.45 -6.18
N PRO A 176 -2.76 -12.64 -7.00
CA PRO A 176 -3.55 -13.14 -8.11
C PRO A 176 -2.68 -13.99 -9.05
N ALA A 177 -3.08 -15.22 -9.35
CA ALA A 177 -2.26 -16.15 -10.13
C ALA A 177 -1.94 -15.62 -11.54
N GLY A 178 -2.88 -14.90 -12.16
CA GLY A 178 -2.70 -14.20 -13.43
C GLY A 178 -2.12 -12.79 -13.32
N GLY A 179 -1.85 -12.31 -12.09
CA GLY A 179 -1.47 -10.95 -11.77
C GLY A 179 -2.65 -10.02 -11.51
N PHE A 180 -2.36 -8.86 -10.93
CA PHE A 180 -3.38 -7.87 -10.58
C PHE A 180 -4.05 -7.25 -11.80
N THR A 181 -3.30 -6.98 -12.86
CA THR A 181 -3.83 -6.43 -14.10
C THR A 181 -4.89 -7.36 -14.71
N ALA A 182 -4.62 -8.68 -14.74
CA ALA A 182 -5.57 -9.65 -15.25
C ALA A 182 -6.84 -9.74 -14.37
N MET A 183 -6.69 -9.70 -13.05
CA MET A 183 -7.83 -9.64 -12.12
C MET A 183 -8.70 -8.40 -12.36
N ILE A 184 -8.10 -7.23 -12.48
CA ILE A 184 -8.85 -5.99 -12.77
C ILE A 184 -9.47 -6.02 -14.16
N ALA A 185 -8.79 -6.58 -15.18
CA ALA A 185 -9.38 -6.79 -16.50
C ALA A 185 -10.65 -7.65 -16.42
N ALA A 186 -10.62 -8.75 -15.66
CA ALA A 186 -11.79 -9.59 -15.43
C ALA A 186 -12.95 -8.82 -14.74
N MET A 187 -12.64 -7.95 -13.77
CA MET A 187 -13.64 -7.08 -13.13
C MET A 187 -14.26 -6.04 -14.09
N LEU A 188 -13.53 -5.63 -15.12
CA LEU A 188 -13.98 -4.64 -16.11
C LEU A 188 -14.63 -5.30 -17.34
N ALA A 189 -14.59 -6.61 -17.46
CA ALA A 189 -15.14 -7.37 -18.60
C ALA A 189 -16.67 -7.51 -18.51
N HIS A 190 -17.38 -6.38 -18.52
CA HIS A 190 -18.85 -6.34 -18.52
C HIS A 190 -19.34 -5.46 -19.69
N PRO A 191 -20.40 -5.84 -20.42
CA PRO A 191 -20.86 -5.10 -21.60
C PRO A 191 -21.27 -3.65 -21.30
N ASN A 192 -21.66 -3.36 -20.08
CA ASN A 192 -22.02 -2.00 -19.63
C ASN A 192 -20.83 -1.19 -19.11
N ILE A 193 -19.60 -1.71 -19.19
CA ILE A 193 -18.40 -0.99 -18.77
C ILE A 193 -17.57 -0.66 -20.02
N GLU A 194 -17.34 0.62 -20.20
CA GLU A 194 -16.40 1.17 -21.17
C GLU A 194 -15.18 1.72 -20.45
N VAL A 195 -13.98 1.55 -21.03
CA VAL A 195 -12.73 2.01 -20.43
C VAL A 195 -12.00 2.92 -21.40
N GLU A 196 -11.71 4.15 -20.97
CA GLU A 196 -10.93 5.15 -21.70
C GLU A 196 -9.62 5.43 -20.95
N LEU A 197 -8.49 5.11 -21.57
CA LEU A 197 -7.16 5.23 -21.00
C LEU A 197 -6.37 6.38 -21.64
N GLY A 198 -5.36 6.89 -20.95
CA GLY A 198 -4.58 8.04 -21.40
C GLY A 198 -5.39 9.33 -21.39
N CYS A 199 -6.47 9.38 -20.63
CA CYS A 199 -7.43 10.48 -20.59
C CYS A 199 -7.60 10.97 -19.15
N ASP A 200 -7.28 12.24 -18.91
CA ASP A 200 -7.54 12.88 -17.63
C ASP A 200 -9.01 13.30 -17.52
N PHE A 201 -9.62 13.06 -16.36
CA PHE A 201 -11.02 13.44 -16.12
C PHE A 201 -11.28 14.92 -16.40
N ALA A 202 -10.36 15.81 -16.02
CA ALA A 202 -10.50 17.25 -16.29
C ALA A 202 -10.64 17.59 -17.77
N THR A 203 -10.08 16.76 -18.67
CA THR A 203 -10.15 16.99 -20.13
C THR A 203 -11.44 16.51 -20.77
N ILE A 204 -12.18 15.61 -20.10
CA ILE A 204 -13.42 15.04 -20.63
C ILE A 204 -14.67 15.46 -19.87
N ALA A 205 -14.54 16.05 -18.69
CA ALA A 205 -15.66 16.38 -17.82
C ALA A 205 -16.78 17.15 -18.53
N ASP A 206 -16.43 18.06 -19.44
CA ASP A 206 -17.38 18.86 -20.21
C ASP A 206 -17.94 18.15 -21.46
N ARG A 207 -17.35 17.01 -21.85
CA ARG A 207 -17.73 16.26 -23.06
C ARG A 207 -18.58 15.04 -22.77
N VAL A 208 -18.59 14.58 -21.51
CA VAL A 208 -19.31 13.39 -21.08
C VAL A 208 -20.47 13.78 -20.15
N GLN A 209 -21.67 13.39 -20.53
CA GLN A 209 -22.82 13.52 -19.64
C GLN A 209 -22.93 12.31 -18.73
N PHE A 210 -23.00 12.52 -17.43
CA PHE A 210 -23.15 11.47 -16.43
C PHE A 210 -24.11 11.89 -15.32
N ASN A 211 -24.83 10.92 -14.76
CA ASN A 211 -25.75 11.17 -13.65
C ASN A 211 -25.04 11.15 -12.29
N HIS A 212 -23.93 10.41 -12.19
CA HIS A 212 -23.18 10.27 -10.95
C HIS A 212 -21.70 10.02 -11.24
N LEU A 213 -20.82 10.74 -10.56
CA LEU A 213 -19.38 10.60 -10.65
C LEU A 213 -18.86 9.79 -9.45
N ILE A 214 -18.05 8.78 -9.73
CA ILE A 214 -17.22 8.12 -8.71
C ILE A 214 -15.79 8.66 -8.88
N TYR A 215 -15.39 9.56 -7.98
CA TYR A 215 -14.07 10.19 -8.07
C TYR A 215 -13.06 9.51 -7.15
N THR A 216 -11.93 9.08 -7.70
CA THR A 216 -10.88 8.35 -6.99
C THR A 216 -9.54 9.09 -6.96
N GLY A 217 -9.43 10.22 -7.66
CA GLY A 217 -8.26 11.09 -7.69
C GLY A 217 -8.07 11.89 -6.40
N PRO A 218 -7.03 12.75 -6.33
CA PRO A 218 -6.80 13.64 -5.20
C PRO A 218 -7.98 14.60 -4.99
N ILE A 219 -8.52 14.64 -3.77
CA ILE A 219 -9.71 15.45 -3.45
C ILE A 219 -9.44 16.95 -3.57
N ASP A 220 -8.24 17.39 -3.22
CA ASP A 220 -7.80 18.79 -3.34
C ASP A 220 -7.72 19.24 -4.80
N GLU A 221 -7.26 18.37 -5.70
CA GLU A 221 -7.25 18.61 -7.15
C GLU A 221 -8.67 18.76 -7.69
N TYR A 222 -9.62 17.91 -7.29
CA TYR A 222 -11.01 18.02 -7.66
C TYR A 222 -11.63 19.40 -7.34
N PHE A 223 -11.25 19.98 -6.20
CA PHE A 223 -11.71 21.30 -5.78
C PHE A 223 -10.75 22.45 -6.15
N GLY A 224 -9.86 22.24 -7.14
CA GLY A 224 -8.94 23.26 -7.64
C GLY A 224 -8.02 23.83 -6.55
N TRP A 225 -7.58 23.00 -5.62
CA TRP A 225 -6.70 23.35 -4.47
C TRP A 225 -7.21 24.53 -3.64
N LYS A 226 -8.52 24.66 -3.50
CA LYS A 226 -9.19 25.80 -2.83
C LYS A 226 -8.62 26.13 -1.45
N PHE A 227 -8.15 25.17 -0.68
CA PHE A 227 -7.55 25.33 0.65
C PHE A 227 -6.05 25.06 0.66
N GLY A 228 -5.43 24.97 -0.50
CA GLY A 228 -4.04 24.55 -0.71
C GLY A 228 -3.88 23.03 -0.92
N PRO A 229 -2.73 22.59 -1.45
CA PRO A 229 -2.48 21.21 -1.76
C PRO A 229 -2.37 20.34 -0.50
N LEU A 230 -2.93 19.14 -0.56
CA LEU A 230 -2.71 18.12 0.46
C LEU A 230 -1.32 17.50 0.27
N PRO A 231 -0.52 17.35 1.35
CA PRO A 231 0.81 16.78 1.24
C PRO A 231 0.77 15.27 0.98
N TYR A 232 1.54 14.83 -0.02
CA TYR A 232 1.75 13.42 -0.36
C TYR A 232 3.23 13.08 -0.42
N ARG A 233 3.53 11.79 -0.32
CA ARG A 233 4.83 11.22 -0.74
C ARG A 233 4.65 10.47 -2.04
N SER A 234 5.67 10.53 -2.84
CA SER A 234 5.81 9.82 -4.10
C SER A 234 6.99 8.84 -4.08
N LEU A 235 7.14 8.06 -5.13
CA LEU A 235 8.25 7.14 -5.33
C LEU A 235 8.83 7.33 -6.75
N ARG A 236 10.14 7.41 -6.84
CA ARG A 236 10.87 7.09 -8.05
C ARG A 236 11.36 5.65 -7.92
N ILE A 237 11.03 4.81 -8.91
CA ILE A 237 11.36 3.39 -8.88
C ILE A 237 12.29 3.09 -10.05
N GLU A 238 13.41 2.46 -9.75
CA GLU A 238 14.38 2.00 -10.75
C GLU A 238 14.27 0.49 -10.87
N PHE A 239 14.26 -0.01 -12.10
CA PHE A 239 14.18 -1.43 -12.40
C PHE A 239 15.48 -1.90 -13.05
N GLU A 240 15.93 -3.10 -12.66
CA GLU A 240 17.15 -3.73 -13.17
C GLU A 240 16.89 -5.20 -13.45
N ILE A 241 17.10 -5.64 -14.69
CA ILE A 241 17.08 -7.06 -15.03
C ILE A 241 18.49 -7.63 -14.85
N ARG A 242 18.60 -8.77 -14.18
CA ARG A 242 19.86 -9.47 -13.90
C ARG A 242 19.88 -10.85 -14.51
N ASP A 243 21.04 -11.24 -15.03
CA ASP A 243 21.31 -12.57 -15.61
C ASP A 243 21.64 -13.61 -14.52
N VAL A 244 20.78 -13.68 -13.50
CA VAL A 244 20.84 -14.66 -12.42
C VAL A 244 19.44 -15.13 -12.10
N ALA A 245 19.31 -16.39 -11.66
CA ALA A 245 18.00 -16.94 -11.32
C ALA A 245 17.38 -16.23 -10.10
N TRP A 246 18.18 -15.91 -9.10
CA TRP A 246 17.79 -15.20 -7.89
C TRP A 246 18.88 -14.23 -7.46
N ALA A 247 18.50 -13.02 -7.11
CA ALA A 247 19.42 -11.95 -6.70
C ALA A 247 19.35 -11.66 -5.20
N GLN A 248 18.24 -12.06 -4.53
CA GLN A 248 18.10 -11.91 -3.09
C GLN A 248 17.29 -13.07 -2.49
N PRO A 249 17.42 -13.35 -1.17
CA PRO A 249 16.81 -14.54 -0.56
C PRO A 249 15.31 -14.42 -0.33
N VAL A 250 14.75 -13.21 -0.36
CA VAL A 250 13.33 -12.92 -0.11
C VAL A 250 12.81 -11.85 -1.07
N GLY A 251 11.49 -11.70 -1.12
CA GLY A 251 10.83 -10.72 -2.00
C GLY A 251 11.26 -9.27 -1.76
N CYS A 252 11.44 -8.84 -0.51
CA CYS A 252 11.84 -7.47 -0.19
C CYS A 252 12.98 -7.42 0.82
N ILE A 253 13.94 -6.53 0.57
CA ILE A 253 14.99 -6.16 1.54
C ILE A 253 14.86 -4.67 1.81
N ASN A 254 14.65 -4.31 3.07
CA ASN A 254 14.64 -2.93 3.55
C ASN A 254 16.06 -2.45 3.84
N GLU A 255 16.31 -1.19 3.54
CA GLU A 255 17.59 -0.48 3.78
C GLU A 255 17.37 0.62 4.83
N PRO A 256 17.53 0.33 6.15
CA PRO A 256 17.31 1.33 7.19
C PRO A 256 18.37 2.44 7.23
N SER A 257 19.61 2.17 6.81
CA SER A 257 20.71 3.14 6.85
C SER A 257 20.41 4.38 6.00
N PHE A 258 20.87 5.54 6.49
CA PHE A 258 20.87 6.80 5.72
C PHE A 258 21.91 6.81 4.58
N ASP A 259 22.97 6.00 4.67
CA ASP A 259 24.02 5.92 3.65
C ASP A 259 23.51 5.31 2.34
N VAL A 260 22.38 4.61 2.41
CA VAL A 260 21.70 4.01 1.25
C VAL A 260 20.52 4.91 0.85
N PRO A 261 20.49 5.44 -0.38
CA PRO A 261 19.51 6.47 -0.76
C PRO A 261 18.09 5.91 -1.03
N PHE A 262 17.94 4.63 -1.26
CA PHE A 262 16.63 3.98 -1.42
C PHE A 262 16.17 3.32 -0.12
N THR A 263 14.86 3.05 -0.02
CA THR A 263 14.27 2.44 1.20
C THR A 263 14.23 0.94 1.13
N ARG A 264 14.03 0.36 -0.05
CA ARG A 264 13.97 -1.10 -0.22
C ARG A 264 14.31 -1.52 -1.64
N SER A 265 14.73 -2.77 -1.77
CA SER A 265 14.79 -3.50 -3.04
C SER A 265 13.74 -4.61 -3.05
N THR A 266 13.14 -4.86 -4.23
CA THR A 266 12.15 -5.91 -4.41
C THR A 266 12.55 -6.82 -5.58
N GLU A 267 12.56 -8.14 -5.35
CA GLU A 267 12.69 -9.15 -6.39
C GLU A 267 11.34 -9.80 -6.66
N TYR A 268 10.77 -9.50 -7.82
CA TYR A 268 9.38 -9.81 -8.11
C TYR A 268 9.07 -11.28 -8.31
N LYS A 269 10.04 -12.11 -8.69
CA LYS A 269 9.82 -13.55 -8.85
C LYS A 269 9.37 -14.25 -7.57
N HIS A 270 9.82 -13.77 -6.40
CA HIS A 270 9.29 -14.25 -5.12
C HIS A 270 7.79 -14.00 -5.00
N LEU A 271 7.33 -12.82 -5.43
CA LEU A 271 5.92 -12.43 -5.37
C LEU A 271 5.09 -13.14 -6.44
N THR A 272 5.57 -13.15 -7.68
CA THR A 272 4.82 -13.70 -8.84
C THR A 272 4.87 -15.22 -8.94
N GLY A 273 5.88 -15.85 -8.32
CA GLY A 273 6.10 -17.30 -8.41
C GLY A 273 6.62 -17.77 -9.78
N GLN A 274 7.08 -16.85 -10.63
CA GLN A 274 7.59 -17.20 -11.95
C GLN A 274 8.90 -17.99 -11.86
N SER A 275 9.02 -19.01 -12.71
CA SER A 275 10.29 -19.69 -13.00
C SER A 275 10.91 -19.05 -14.23
N HIS A 276 12.10 -18.45 -14.08
CA HIS A 276 12.81 -17.78 -15.17
C HIS A 276 14.32 -17.76 -14.86
N PRO A 277 15.22 -17.94 -15.84
CA PRO A 277 16.68 -17.93 -15.63
C PRO A 277 17.21 -16.55 -15.23
N ARG A 278 16.51 -15.48 -15.58
CA ARG A 278 16.80 -14.09 -15.21
C ARG A 278 15.85 -13.62 -14.12
N THR A 279 16.18 -12.51 -13.47
CA THR A 279 15.29 -11.88 -12.50
C THR A 279 15.19 -10.38 -12.71
N ILE A 280 14.13 -9.76 -12.16
CA ILE A 280 13.97 -8.29 -12.15
C ILE A 280 13.90 -7.80 -10.71
N LEU A 281 14.70 -6.79 -10.43
CA LEU A 281 14.74 -6.06 -9.17
C LEU A 281 14.22 -4.65 -9.36
N SER A 282 13.59 -4.11 -8.33
CA SER A 282 13.38 -2.67 -8.22
C SER A 282 14.08 -2.10 -6.99
N ARG A 283 14.40 -0.78 -7.06
CA ARG A 283 14.81 0.04 -5.92
C ARG A 283 13.88 1.23 -5.80
N GLU A 284 13.39 1.49 -4.60
CA GLU A 284 12.43 2.56 -4.34
C GLU A 284 13.09 3.75 -3.65
N TYR A 285 13.02 4.90 -4.31
CA TYR A 285 13.55 6.19 -3.87
C TYR A 285 12.37 7.11 -3.52
N PRO A 286 12.04 7.30 -2.24
CA PRO A 286 10.97 8.19 -1.84
C PRO A 286 11.28 9.65 -2.17
N THR A 287 10.29 10.37 -2.68
CA THR A 287 10.40 11.78 -3.05
C THR A 287 9.16 12.56 -2.61
N ALA A 288 9.29 13.88 -2.53
CA ALA A 288 8.16 14.78 -2.31
C ALA A 288 7.44 15.11 -3.63
N ASP A 289 8.15 14.98 -4.76
CA ASP A 289 7.67 15.37 -6.07
C ASP A 289 7.17 14.15 -6.86
N GLY A 290 6.21 14.37 -7.74
CA GLY A 290 5.67 13.33 -8.62
C GLY A 290 4.22 12.96 -8.30
N GLU A 291 3.78 11.82 -8.82
CA GLU A 291 2.41 11.34 -8.56
C GLU A 291 2.20 11.00 -7.08
N PRO A 292 1.01 11.29 -6.53
CA PRO A 292 0.71 11.03 -5.12
C PRO A 292 0.52 9.52 -4.87
N TYR A 293 1.40 8.94 -4.03
CA TYR A 293 1.28 7.54 -3.60
C TYR A 293 0.75 7.43 -2.17
N TYR A 294 1.28 8.25 -1.26
CA TYR A 294 1.01 8.10 0.16
C TYR A 294 0.57 9.44 0.77
N PRO A 295 -0.69 9.57 1.22
CA PRO A 295 -1.09 10.66 2.11
C PRO A 295 -0.20 10.68 3.35
N ILE A 296 0.27 11.86 3.78
CA ILE A 296 1.14 11.99 4.95
C ILE A 296 0.28 12.08 6.22
N PRO A 297 0.30 11.07 7.12
CA PRO A 297 -0.55 11.05 8.32
C PRO A 297 -0.02 11.99 9.40
N ARG A 298 -0.51 13.22 9.39
CA ARG A 298 -0.23 14.26 10.41
C ARG A 298 -1.53 14.93 10.85
N PRO A 299 -1.61 15.47 12.08
CA PRO A 299 -2.79 16.20 12.55
C PRO A 299 -3.17 17.37 11.63
N ASP A 300 -2.20 18.18 11.22
CA ASP A 300 -2.42 19.36 10.37
C ASP A 300 -2.98 18.96 8.98
N ASN A 301 -2.47 17.89 8.41
CA ASN A 301 -2.95 17.39 7.12
C ASN A 301 -4.38 16.84 7.23
N ARG A 302 -4.71 16.20 8.36
CA ARG A 302 -6.10 15.78 8.63
C ARG A 302 -7.04 16.96 8.76
N GLU A 303 -6.60 18.06 9.38
CA GLU A 303 -7.39 19.28 9.48
C GLU A 303 -7.62 19.91 8.11
N LEU A 304 -6.59 19.98 7.27
CA LEU A 304 -6.72 20.45 5.89
C LEU A 304 -7.68 19.56 5.09
N TYR A 305 -7.54 18.24 5.19
CA TYR A 305 -8.45 17.29 4.54
C TYR A 305 -9.91 17.48 4.99
N ARG A 306 -10.18 17.74 6.27
CA ARG A 306 -11.55 17.98 6.77
C ARG A 306 -12.24 19.13 6.05
N LYS A 307 -11.51 20.18 5.66
CA LYS A 307 -12.07 21.29 4.88
C LYS A 307 -12.57 20.82 3.51
N TYR A 308 -11.79 19.96 2.84
CA TYR A 308 -12.21 19.32 1.58
C TYR A 308 -13.34 18.33 1.77
N ALA A 309 -13.33 17.55 2.83
CA ALA A 309 -14.40 16.61 3.15
C ALA A 309 -15.76 17.29 3.35
N VAL A 310 -15.79 18.50 3.91
CA VAL A 310 -17.03 19.30 4.00
C VAL A 310 -17.54 19.69 2.62
N LEU A 311 -16.66 20.10 1.69
CA LEU A 311 -17.07 20.37 0.30
C LEU A 311 -17.56 19.11 -0.41
N ALA A 312 -16.87 17.98 -0.19
CA ALA A 312 -17.26 16.69 -0.77
C ALA A 312 -18.62 16.23 -0.30
N ALA A 313 -18.93 16.39 0.99
CA ALA A 313 -20.24 16.04 1.56
C ALA A 313 -21.40 16.85 0.97
N ALA A 314 -21.15 18.04 0.44
CA ALA A 314 -22.14 18.86 -0.24
C ALA A 314 -22.41 18.44 -1.70
N GLN A 315 -21.58 17.56 -2.28
CA GLN A 315 -21.73 17.10 -3.67
C GLN A 315 -22.74 15.93 -3.72
N ARG A 316 -23.94 16.17 -4.24
CA ARG A 316 -25.00 15.16 -4.33
C ARG A 316 -24.78 14.11 -5.41
N ALA A 317 -24.14 14.50 -6.51
CA ALA A 317 -23.91 13.65 -7.68
C ALA A 317 -22.46 13.10 -7.76
N VAL A 318 -21.69 13.19 -6.67
CA VAL A 318 -20.30 12.71 -6.62
C VAL A 318 -20.07 11.86 -5.39
N THR A 319 -19.44 10.71 -5.59
CA THR A 319 -18.93 9.86 -4.51
C THR A 319 -17.41 9.87 -4.54
N PHE A 320 -16.80 10.37 -3.48
CA PHE A 320 -15.36 10.29 -3.27
C PHE A 320 -15.00 8.99 -2.59
N VAL A 321 -14.11 8.18 -3.19
CA VAL A 321 -13.72 6.87 -2.66
C VAL A 321 -12.29 6.52 -3.05
N GLY A 322 -11.57 5.84 -2.17
CA GLY A 322 -10.21 5.40 -2.42
C GLY A 322 -9.16 6.26 -1.73
N ARG A 323 -7.91 5.81 -1.82
CA ARG A 323 -6.78 6.32 -1.04
C ARG A 323 -6.58 7.85 -1.18
N LEU A 324 -6.67 8.38 -2.41
CA LEU A 324 -6.42 9.79 -2.68
C LEU A 324 -7.65 10.65 -2.37
N ALA A 325 -8.83 10.21 -2.78
CA ALA A 325 -10.08 10.92 -2.56
C ALA A 325 -10.47 10.99 -1.07
N GLU A 326 -10.12 9.96 -0.27
CA GLU A 326 -10.37 9.92 1.17
C GLU A 326 -9.16 10.35 2.00
N TYR A 327 -8.06 10.73 1.35
CA TYR A 327 -6.79 11.10 1.99
C TYR A 327 -6.38 10.12 3.10
N ARG A 328 -6.43 8.82 2.79
CA ARG A 328 -6.17 7.74 3.75
C ARG A 328 -5.12 6.77 3.24
N TYR A 329 -4.24 6.36 4.14
CA TYR A 329 -3.22 5.36 3.86
C TYR A 329 -3.81 3.94 3.98
N TYR A 330 -4.64 3.56 3.03
CA TYR A 330 -5.30 2.26 2.97
C TYR A 330 -4.36 1.14 2.46
N ASN A 331 -4.58 -0.07 2.98
CA ASN A 331 -4.19 -1.31 2.31
C ASN A 331 -5.19 -1.63 1.19
N MET A 332 -4.85 -2.59 0.32
CA MET A 332 -5.71 -2.96 -0.83
C MET A 332 -7.09 -3.45 -0.40
N ASP A 333 -7.15 -4.30 0.63
CA ASP A 333 -8.40 -4.82 1.18
C ASP A 333 -9.31 -3.71 1.71
N GLN A 334 -8.73 -2.71 2.38
CA GLN A 334 -9.45 -1.55 2.91
C GLN A 334 -10.03 -0.67 1.79
N VAL A 335 -9.29 -0.52 0.68
CA VAL A 335 -9.82 0.18 -0.52
C VAL A 335 -11.01 -0.56 -1.11
N VAL A 336 -10.92 -1.89 -1.23
CA VAL A 336 -12.02 -2.72 -1.73
C VAL A 336 -13.21 -2.66 -0.79
N ALA A 337 -13.01 -2.81 0.52
CA ALA A 337 -14.05 -2.73 1.53
C ALA A 337 -14.76 -1.36 1.51
N SER A 338 -14.00 -0.25 1.42
CA SER A 338 -14.56 1.10 1.28
C SER A 338 -15.42 1.20 0.02
N ALA A 339 -14.93 0.71 -1.12
CA ALA A 339 -15.68 0.75 -2.38
C ALA A 339 -16.98 -0.07 -2.32
N LEU A 340 -16.95 -1.26 -1.73
CA LEU A 340 -18.15 -2.10 -1.55
C LEU A 340 -19.19 -1.41 -0.64
N SER A 341 -18.75 -0.86 0.49
CA SER A 341 -19.64 -0.14 1.42
C SER A 341 -20.27 1.11 0.77
N ARG A 342 -19.49 1.87 -0.03
CA ARG A 342 -20.03 3.03 -0.78
C ARG A 342 -21.03 2.60 -1.83
N PHE A 343 -20.77 1.49 -2.53
CA PHE A 343 -21.73 0.93 -3.47
C PHE A 343 -23.04 0.56 -2.80
N GLU A 344 -23.03 -0.12 -1.66
CA GLU A 344 -24.24 -0.48 -0.91
C GLU A 344 -25.06 0.76 -0.51
N GLY A 345 -24.39 1.84 -0.13
CA GLY A 345 -25.04 3.12 0.16
C GLY A 345 -25.77 3.69 -1.05
N LEU A 346 -25.11 3.68 -2.23
CA LEU A 346 -25.72 4.15 -3.49
C LEU A 346 -26.88 3.27 -3.94
N ALA A 347 -26.75 1.94 -3.82
CA ALA A 347 -27.78 1.00 -4.20
C ALA A 347 -29.06 1.18 -3.35
N ARG A 348 -28.93 1.36 -2.03
CA ARG A 348 -30.05 1.65 -1.13
C ARG A 348 -30.73 2.98 -1.45
N GLY A 349 -29.94 4.03 -1.76
CA GLY A 349 -30.51 5.33 -2.13
C GLY A 349 -31.30 5.31 -3.45
N ARG A 350 -30.97 4.43 -4.40
CA ARG A 350 -31.73 4.22 -5.64
C ARG A 350 -33.00 3.39 -5.43
N ALA A 351 -33.01 2.48 -4.47
CA ALA A 351 -34.17 1.66 -4.16
C ALA A 351 -35.32 2.44 -3.48
N VAL A 352 -35.06 3.65 -2.99
CA VAL A 352 -36.00 4.51 -2.26
C VAL A 352 -36.45 5.72 -3.13
N ALA A 353 -35.81 5.93 -4.27
CA ALA A 353 -36.16 6.99 -5.24
C ALA A 353 -36.89 6.42 -6.46
#